data_00adf5f716542e83c099fd00e5432d23
#
_entry.id   00adf5f716542e83c099fd00e5432d23
#
_cell.length_a   1.000
_cell.length_b   1.000
_cell.length_c   1.000
_cell.angle_alpha   90.00
_cell.angle_beta   90.00
_cell.angle_gamma   90.00
#
_symmetry.space_group_name_H-M   'P 1'
#
loop_
_entity.id
_entity.type
_entity.pdbx_description
1 polymer ?
#
loop_
_entity_poly.entity_id
_entity_poly.type
_entity_poly.pdbx_seq_one_letter_code
_entity_poly.pdbx_strand_id
1 'polypeptide(L)'
;MVSFTFVVCAEPYKYEAIDTVLNLGEAIIVKRHKVLGIFLYGSGVYNIKNRNIKNTSERNLSDRLEKFCKTNNVQLSACSTWIGFTGIKEEEFIEGAYREGLGGLSDLIARSDKVIFFGPGG
;
A
#
# COMPACT_ATOMS: atom_id res chain seq x y z
N MET A 1 1.86 -0.20 22.65
CA MET A 1 1.56 0.18 21.27
C MET A 1 1.97 -0.96 20.33
N VAL A 2 1.08 -1.33 19.44
CA VAL A 2 1.33 -2.42 18.48
C VAL A 2 1.60 -1.80 17.11
N SER A 3 2.60 -2.32 16.41
CA SER A 3 2.95 -1.87 15.06
C SER A 3 2.53 -2.90 14.02
N PHE A 4 2.03 -2.40 12.89
CA PHE A 4 1.47 -3.22 11.82
C PHE A 4 2.17 -2.92 10.51
N THR A 5 2.33 -3.93 9.67
CA THR A 5 2.68 -3.77 8.26
C THR A 5 1.65 -4.52 7.43
N PHE A 6 1.22 -3.90 6.35
CA PHE A 6 0.28 -4.50 5.40
C PHE A 6 1.02 -4.90 4.13
N VAL A 7 0.78 -6.11 3.67
CA VAL A 7 1.28 -6.57 2.37
C VAL A 7 0.07 -6.77 1.46
N VAL A 8 0.01 -5.98 0.39
CA VAL A 8 -1.14 -5.99 -0.52
C VAL A 8 -0.75 -6.70 -1.82
N CYS A 9 -1.44 -7.79 -2.10
CA CYS A 9 -1.22 -8.60 -3.29
C CYS A 9 -2.35 -8.49 -4.31
N ALA A 10 -3.38 -7.71 -4.03
CA ALA A 10 -4.52 -7.51 -4.92
C ALA A 10 -4.39 -6.22 -5.71
N GLU A 11 -4.76 -6.26 -6.97
CA GLU A 11 -4.77 -5.10 -7.86
C GLU A 11 -5.83 -4.08 -7.46
N PRO A 12 -5.71 -2.81 -7.94
CA PRO A 12 -6.65 -1.76 -7.60
C PRO A 12 -8.08 -2.12 -7.98
N TYR A 13 -9.03 -1.69 -7.14
CA TYR A 13 -10.48 -1.85 -7.38
C TYR A 13 -10.92 -3.31 -7.44
N LYS A 14 -10.08 -4.21 -7.01
CA LYS A 14 -10.41 -5.64 -7.00
C LYS A 14 -10.33 -6.16 -5.57
N TYR A 15 -11.30 -6.94 -5.17
CA TYR A 15 -11.41 -7.53 -3.82
C TYR A 15 -11.47 -6.49 -2.69
N GLU A 16 -11.67 -5.23 -3.02
CA GLU A 16 -11.73 -4.14 -2.04
C GLU A 16 -10.52 -4.09 -1.09
N ALA A 17 -9.38 -4.60 -1.53
CA ALA A 17 -8.20 -4.71 -0.67
C ALA A 17 -7.73 -3.35 -0.16
N ILE A 18 -7.60 -2.35 -1.04
CA ILE A 18 -7.13 -1.02 -0.63
C ILE A 18 -8.15 -0.35 0.29
N ASP A 19 -9.45 -0.49 0.03
CA ASP A 19 -10.47 0.03 0.93
C ASP A 19 -10.30 -0.56 2.34
N THR A 20 -10.11 -1.87 2.41
CA THR A 20 -9.94 -2.57 3.68
C THR A 20 -8.66 -2.13 4.38
N VAL A 21 -7.55 -2.01 3.64
CA VAL A 21 -6.28 -1.51 4.18
C VAL A 21 -6.45 -0.12 4.79
N LEU A 22 -7.10 0.78 4.07
CA LEU A 22 -7.29 2.16 4.54
C LEU A 22 -8.22 2.22 5.75
N ASN A 23 -9.33 1.49 5.71
CA ASN A 23 -10.27 1.48 6.83
C ASN A 23 -9.66 0.86 8.08
N LEU A 24 -8.95 -0.26 7.92
CA LEU A 24 -8.26 -0.90 9.03
C LEU A 24 -7.12 -0.02 9.55
N GLY A 25 -6.37 0.58 8.64
CA GLY A 25 -5.27 1.49 9.01
C GLY A 25 -5.75 2.67 9.83
N GLU A 26 -6.85 3.28 9.42
CA GLU A 26 -7.44 4.40 10.18
C GLU A 26 -7.90 3.95 11.57
N ALA A 27 -8.51 2.78 11.67
CA ALA A 27 -8.93 2.24 12.96
C ALA A 27 -7.74 1.97 13.88
N ILE A 28 -6.64 1.45 13.33
CA ILE A 28 -5.41 1.20 14.08
C ILE A 28 -4.84 2.52 14.63
N ILE A 29 -4.81 3.56 13.82
CA ILE A 29 -4.30 4.86 14.21
C ILE A 29 -5.18 5.49 15.31
N VAL A 30 -6.50 5.41 15.16
CA VAL A 30 -7.45 5.92 16.16
C VAL A 30 -7.24 5.23 17.51
N LYS A 31 -6.91 3.97 17.50
CA LYS A 31 -6.64 3.20 18.73
C LYS A 31 -5.21 3.41 19.26
N ARG A 32 -4.48 4.35 18.69
CA ARG A 32 -3.12 4.72 19.10
C ARG A 32 -2.09 3.61 18.88
N HIS A 33 -2.33 2.78 17.87
CA HIS A 33 -1.33 1.84 17.35
C HIS A 33 -0.74 2.43 16.09
N LYS A 34 0.27 1.77 15.54
CA LYS A 34 1.05 2.33 14.42
C LYS A 34 0.99 1.43 13.19
N VAL A 35 0.86 2.06 12.03
CA VAL A 35 1.08 1.39 10.74
C VAL A 35 2.47 1.82 10.27
N LEU A 36 3.41 0.88 10.19
CA LEU A 36 4.78 1.17 9.74
C LEU A 36 4.86 1.31 8.24
N GLY A 37 4.24 0.39 7.52
CA GLY A 37 4.35 0.40 6.08
C GLY A 37 3.27 -0.40 5.39
N ILE A 38 3.14 -0.10 4.10
CA ILE A 38 2.31 -0.83 3.16
C ILE A 38 3.26 -1.27 2.04
N PHE A 39 3.40 -2.58 1.87
CA PHE A 39 4.25 -3.15 0.82
C PHE A 39 3.37 -3.78 -0.25
N LEU A 40 3.56 -3.36 -1.48
CA LEU A 40 2.78 -3.84 -2.62
C LEU A 40 3.55 -4.96 -3.32
N TYR A 41 2.92 -6.12 -3.46
CA TYR A 41 3.57 -7.31 -4.01
C TYR A 41 2.68 -7.98 -5.05
N GLY A 42 3.29 -8.63 -6.03
CA GLY A 42 2.53 -9.29 -7.10
C GLY A 42 1.67 -8.29 -7.85
N SER A 43 0.42 -8.64 -8.11
CA SER A 43 -0.52 -7.74 -8.76
C SER A 43 -0.84 -6.50 -7.93
N GLY A 44 -0.53 -6.54 -6.64
CA GLY A 44 -0.70 -5.38 -5.76
C GLY A 44 0.15 -4.19 -6.14
N VAL A 45 1.26 -4.40 -6.87
CA VAL A 45 2.14 -3.29 -7.28
C VAL A 45 1.42 -2.28 -8.17
N TYR A 46 0.35 -2.66 -8.86
CA TYR A 46 -0.44 -1.72 -9.66
C TYR A 46 -1.06 -0.61 -8.83
N ASN A 47 -1.18 -0.78 -7.52
CA ASN A 47 -1.70 0.26 -6.63
C ASN A 47 -0.75 1.44 -6.46
N ILE A 48 0.51 1.30 -6.87
CA ILE A 48 1.49 2.38 -6.72
C ILE A 48 1.30 3.50 -7.73
N LYS A 49 0.60 3.22 -8.83
CA LYS A 49 0.41 4.19 -9.89
C LYS A 49 -0.59 5.26 -9.47
N ASN A 50 -0.21 6.51 -9.67
CA ASN A 50 -1.10 7.63 -9.42
C ASN A 50 -2.18 7.67 -10.52
N ARG A 51 -3.40 7.33 -10.14
CA ARG A 51 -4.55 7.32 -11.06
C ARG A 51 -5.40 8.55 -10.80
N ASN A 52 -5.19 9.56 -11.61
CA ASN A 52 -5.99 10.78 -11.54
C ASN A 52 -7.32 10.57 -12.26
N ILE A 53 -8.31 10.05 -11.55
CA ILE A 53 -9.64 9.79 -12.10
C ILE A 53 -10.45 11.08 -11.99
N LYS A 54 -10.81 11.64 -13.14
CA LYS A 54 -11.60 12.88 -13.21
C LYS A 54 -13.06 12.58 -13.52
N ASN A 55 -13.95 13.42 -13.00
CA ASN A 55 -15.37 13.38 -13.33
C ASN A 55 -16.05 12.03 -13.12
N THR A 56 -15.72 11.39 -12.02
CA THR A 56 -16.29 10.09 -11.69
C THR A 56 -16.88 10.11 -10.28
N SER A 57 -17.94 9.34 -10.10
CA SER A 57 -18.50 9.10 -8.77
C SER A 57 -17.74 8.00 -8.05
N GLU A 58 -16.81 7.35 -8.72
CA GLU A 58 -16.03 6.30 -8.10
C GLU A 58 -14.96 6.86 -7.17
N ARG A 59 -14.61 6.07 -6.19
CA ARG A 59 -13.60 6.48 -5.21
C ARG A 59 -12.22 6.51 -5.86
N ASN A 60 -11.50 7.59 -5.62
CA ASN A 60 -10.12 7.70 -6.06
C ASN A 60 -9.21 7.05 -5.02
N LEU A 61 -8.97 5.76 -5.16
CA LEU A 61 -8.20 5.01 -4.19
C LEU A 61 -6.74 5.44 -4.14
N SER A 62 -6.14 5.84 -5.27
CA SER A 62 -4.74 6.28 -5.23
C SER A 62 -4.58 7.58 -4.45
N ASP A 63 -5.54 8.50 -4.56
CA ASP A 63 -5.52 9.73 -3.79
C ASP A 63 -5.71 9.47 -2.29
N ARG A 64 -6.63 8.58 -1.94
CA ARG A 64 -6.86 8.19 -0.55
C ARG A 64 -5.63 7.51 0.05
N LEU A 65 -5.00 6.62 -0.71
CA LEU A 65 -3.79 5.93 -0.27
C LEU A 65 -2.65 6.91 -0.04
N GLU A 66 -2.45 7.85 -0.96
CA GLU A 66 -1.45 8.89 -0.83
C GLU A 66 -1.66 9.73 0.43
N LYS A 67 -2.89 10.19 0.64
CA LYS A 67 -3.22 11.01 1.81
C LYS A 67 -3.02 10.26 3.12
N PHE A 68 -3.45 9.00 3.16
CA PHE A 68 -3.28 8.18 4.36
C PHE A 68 -1.80 8.03 4.72
N CYS A 69 -0.98 7.70 3.74
CA CYS A 69 0.45 7.49 3.96
C CYS A 69 1.16 8.78 4.38
N LYS A 70 0.83 9.89 3.76
CA LYS A 70 1.43 11.19 4.12
C LYS A 70 1.02 11.64 5.51
N THR A 71 -0.28 11.57 5.81
CA THR A 71 -0.82 12.02 7.08
C THR A 71 -0.25 11.24 8.26
N ASN A 72 -0.06 9.94 8.07
CA ASN A 72 0.32 9.04 9.16
C ASN A 72 1.77 8.57 9.09
N ASN A 73 2.54 9.15 8.18
CA ASN A 73 3.95 8.82 7.99
C ASN A 73 4.15 7.31 7.75
N VAL A 74 3.34 6.74 6.88
CA VAL A 74 3.38 5.32 6.52
C VAL A 74 4.27 5.13 5.29
N GLN A 75 5.21 4.21 5.38
CA GLN A 75 6.10 3.88 4.28
C GLN A 75 5.33 3.11 3.20
N LEU A 76 5.30 3.63 1.98
CA LEU A 76 4.62 2.97 0.86
C LEU A 76 5.66 2.55 -0.17
N SER A 77 5.79 1.25 -0.37
CA SER A 77 6.77 0.70 -1.31
C SER A 77 6.20 -0.47 -2.09
N ALA A 78 6.83 -0.79 -3.21
CA ALA A 78 6.42 -1.89 -4.07
C ALA A 78 7.61 -2.73 -4.48
N CYS A 79 7.38 -4.03 -4.67
CA CYS A 79 8.42 -4.95 -5.06
C CYS A 79 9.02 -4.57 -6.41
N SER A 80 10.33 -4.31 -6.42
CA SER A 80 11.04 -3.84 -7.60
C SER A 80 10.92 -4.80 -8.79
N THR A 81 11.00 -6.10 -8.54
CA THR A 81 10.89 -7.11 -9.60
C THR A 81 9.51 -7.05 -10.26
N TRP A 82 8.45 -7.00 -9.46
CA TRP A 82 7.10 -6.92 -10.01
C TRP A 82 6.83 -5.61 -10.72
N ILE A 83 7.38 -4.49 -10.22
CA ILE A 83 7.30 -3.21 -10.92
C ILE A 83 7.92 -3.33 -12.31
N GLY A 84 9.07 -4.01 -12.42
CA GLY A 84 9.71 -4.26 -13.69
C GLY A 84 8.82 -4.97 -14.71
N PHE A 85 7.94 -5.85 -14.26
CA PHE A 85 7.02 -6.55 -15.15
C PHE A 85 5.84 -5.67 -15.60
N THR A 86 5.52 -4.62 -14.86
CA THR A 86 4.35 -3.79 -15.16
C THR A 86 4.63 -2.69 -16.18
N GLY A 87 5.86 -2.27 -16.30
CA GLY A 87 6.21 -1.11 -17.11
C GLY A 87 5.86 0.24 -16.49
N ILE A 88 5.37 0.25 -15.25
CA ILE A 88 5.08 1.50 -14.55
C ILE A 88 6.38 2.22 -14.22
N LYS A 89 6.46 3.48 -14.59
CA LYS A 89 7.66 4.30 -14.37
C LYS A 89 7.57 5.03 -13.04
N GLU A 90 8.73 5.31 -12.44
CA GLU A 90 8.78 5.98 -11.14
C GLU A 90 8.07 7.33 -11.12
N GLU A 91 8.12 8.10 -12.22
CA GLU A 91 7.40 9.37 -12.32
C GLU A 91 5.87 9.20 -12.31
N GLU A 92 5.38 7.97 -12.49
CA GLU A 92 3.96 7.67 -12.41
C GLU A 92 3.51 7.24 -11.01
N PHE A 93 4.43 7.11 -10.08
CA PHE A 93 4.13 6.66 -8.72
C PHE A 93 3.36 7.71 -7.92
N ILE A 94 2.56 7.25 -6.99
CA ILE A 94 2.02 8.08 -5.91
C ILE A 94 3.20 8.78 -5.24
N GLU A 95 3.04 10.07 -4.95
CA GLU A 95 4.10 10.85 -4.32
C GLU A 95 4.53 10.21 -2.99
N GLY A 96 5.82 10.06 -2.81
CA GLY A 96 6.40 9.46 -1.63
C GLY A 96 6.56 7.94 -1.71
N ALA A 97 5.92 7.30 -2.69
CA ALA A 97 6.07 5.86 -2.89
C ALA A 97 7.35 5.54 -3.66
N TYR A 98 7.91 4.38 -3.41
CA TYR A 98 9.16 3.99 -4.04
C TYR A 98 9.22 2.48 -4.26
N ARG A 99 10.09 2.07 -5.16
CA ARG A 99 10.31 0.64 -5.41
C ARG A 99 11.39 0.13 -4.48
N GLU A 100 11.28 -1.12 -4.07
CA GLU A 100 12.17 -1.71 -3.09
C GLU A 100 12.33 -3.22 -3.32
N GLY A 101 13.46 -3.77 -2.97
CA GLY A 101 13.67 -5.21 -3.01
C GLY A 101 13.02 -5.91 -1.83
N LEU A 102 13.05 -7.25 -1.85
CA LEU A 102 12.47 -8.05 -0.76
C LEU A 102 13.18 -7.84 0.57
N GLY A 103 14.43 -7.33 0.55
CA GLY A 103 15.10 -6.92 1.77
C GLY A 103 14.36 -5.85 2.55
N GLY A 104 13.72 -4.91 1.83
CA GLY A 104 12.89 -3.88 2.46
C GLY A 104 11.66 -4.46 3.11
N LEU A 105 11.03 -5.44 2.47
CA LEU A 105 9.90 -6.15 3.07
C LEU A 105 10.34 -6.90 4.33
N SER A 106 11.47 -7.58 4.25
CA SER A 106 12.02 -8.30 5.39
C SER A 106 12.26 -7.37 6.58
N ASP A 107 12.78 -6.17 6.31
CA ASP A 107 13.01 -5.16 7.34
C ASP A 107 11.69 -4.71 7.98
N LEU A 108 10.67 -4.44 7.17
CA LEU A 108 9.35 -4.07 7.69
C LEU A 108 8.76 -5.15 8.57
N ILE A 109 8.87 -6.41 8.13
CA ILE A 109 8.36 -7.55 8.90
C ILE A 109 9.09 -7.65 10.24
N ALA A 110 10.42 -7.49 10.22
CA ALA A 110 11.23 -7.59 11.44
C ALA A 110 10.88 -6.49 12.46
N ARG A 111 10.49 -5.31 11.99
CA ARG A 111 10.16 -4.18 12.86
C ARG A 111 8.70 -4.15 13.29
N SER A 112 7.86 -4.99 12.71
CA SER A 112 6.42 -4.99 12.98
C SER A 112 6.04 -6.04 14.00
N ASP A 113 5.08 -5.73 14.85
CA ASP A 113 4.50 -6.71 15.75
C ASP A 113 3.55 -7.65 15.00
N LYS A 114 2.85 -7.11 14.00
CA LYS A 114 1.89 -7.88 13.20
C LYS A 114 2.03 -7.54 11.73
N VAL A 115 1.89 -8.56 10.89
CA VAL A 115 1.88 -8.40 9.43
C VAL A 115 0.60 -9.00 8.89
N ILE A 116 -0.14 -8.23 8.11
CA ILE A 116 -1.41 -8.67 7.54
C ILE A 116 -1.30 -8.67 6.02
N PHE A 117 -1.61 -9.80 5.42
CA PHE A 117 -1.60 -9.96 3.97
C PHE A 117 -3.00 -9.80 3.41
N PHE A 118 -3.12 -9.02 2.35
CA PHE A 118 -4.36 -8.84 1.60
C PHE A 118 -4.14 -9.45 0.22
N GLY A 119 -4.64 -10.65 0.05
CA GLY A 119 -4.44 -11.39 -1.17
C GLY A 119 -5.59 -11.24 -2.15
N PRO A 120 -5.47 -11.84 -3.33
CA PRO A 120 -6.57 -11.94 -4.28
C PRO A 120 -7.53 -13.06 -3.89
N GLY A 121 -7.84 -13.23 -2.64
CA GLY A 121 -8.80 -14.19 -2.15
C GLY A 121 -8.41 -15.65 -2.38
N GLY A 122 -7.13 -15.88 -2.47
CA GLY A 122 -6.60 -17.20 -2.76
C GLY A 122 -6.65 -18.15 -1.60
#